data_038b5efc6fa05e153d426496cb4d68c6
#
_entry.id   038b5efc6fa05e153d426496cb4d68c6
#
_cell.length_a   1.000
_cell.length_b   1.000
_cell.length_c   1.000
_cell.angle_alpha   90.00
_cell.angle_beta   90.00
_cell.angle_gamma   90.00
#
_symmetry.space_group_name_H-M   'P 1'
#
loop_
_entity.id
_entity.type
_entity.pdbx_description
1 polymer ?
#
loop_
_entity_poly.entity_id
_entity_poly.type
_entity_poly.pdbx_seq_one_letter_code
_entity_poly.pdbx_strand_id
1 'polypeptide(L)'
;NVADVLATLQARDRAGNLVLAETHQRVLSVLRMAEALSQRYAVVVANPPYMGGKGMNARLSSWAKENYPNSKSDLFAMFMERNLDLAVKGGAVAMITMQSWMFLSSFEALRSRILNQHPILSMAPLGARAFDSIGGEVVSTTAFVLENAHKPDYRGAYMRLVNGNSEAEKMEMMAKAIAQGMAA
;
A
#
# COMPACT_ATOMS: atom_id res chain seq x y z
N ASN A 1 -26.54 -5.53 -6.09
CA ASN A 1 -25.17 -4.99 -6.19
C ASN A 1 -25.07 -3.81 -5.21
N VAL A 2 -23.86 -3.52 -4.69
CA VAL A 2 -23.66 -2.45 -3.69
C VAL A 2 -24.08 -1.08 -4.24
N ALA A 3 -23.79 -0.81 -5.51
CA ALA A 3 -24.14 0.44 -6.19
C ALA A 3 -25.67 0.68 -6.24
N ASP A 4 -26.46 -0.36 -6.51
CA ASP A 4 -27.92 -0.26 -6.56
C ASP A 4 -28.52 0.04 -5.18
N VAL A 5 -28.00 -0.60 -4.13
CA VAL A 5 -28.39 -0.35 -2.75
C VAL A 5 -28.03 1.08 -2.33
N LEU A 6 -26.83 1.53 -2.70
CA LEU A 6 -26.34 2.88 -2.43
C LEU A 6 -27.25 3.93 -3.10
N ALA A 7 -27.56 3.77 -4.40
CA ALA A 7 -28.45 4.67 -5.15
C ALA A 7 -29.86 4.72 -4.53
N THR A 8 -30.42 3.57 -4.14
CA THR A 8 -31.73 3.47 -3.50
C THR A 8 -31.74 4.20 -2.15
N LEU A 9 -30.69 4.06 -1.34
CA LEU A 9 -30.60 4.71 -0.04
C LEU A 9 -30.35 6.22 -0.16
N GLN A 10 -29.58 6.66 -1.15
CA GLN A 10 -29.37 8.09 -1.42
C GLN A 10 -30.64 8.83 -1.83
N ALA A 11 -31.52 8.15 -2.56
CA ALA A 11 -32.81 8.73 -3.00
C ALA A 11 -33.86 8.89 -1.86
N ARG A 12 -33.62 8.29 -0.68
CA ARG A 12 -34.55 8.37 0.46
C ARG A 12 -34.29 9.62 1.28
N ASP A 13 -35.20 10.59 1.21
CA ASP A 13 -35.21 11.74 2.12
C ASP A 13 -35.68 11.30 3.54
N ARG A 14 -34.91 11.67 4.56
CA ARG A 14 -35.21 11.37 5.98
C ARG A 14 -35.04 12.60 6.87
N ALA A 15 -35.33 13.79 6.34
CA ALA A 15 -35.14 15.07 7.00
C ALA A 15 -35.98 15.25 8.29
N GLY A 16 -36.97 14.39 8.56
CA GLY A 16 -37.85 14.50 9.72
C GLY A 16 -37.39 13.81 11.02
N ASN A 17 -36.27 13.01 11.00
CA ASN A 17 -35.83 12.29 12.19
C ASN A 17 -34.29 12.27 12.27
N LEU A 18 -33.74 13.07 13.21
CA LEU A 18 -32.30 13.26 13.37
C LEU A 18 -31.51 11.96 13.63
N VAL A 19 -32.04 11.05 14.44
CA VAL A 19 -31.37 9.77 14.77
C VAL A 19 -31.32 8.87 13.54
N LEU A 20 -32.40 8.82 12.77
CA LEU A 20 -32.43 8.07 11.51
C LEU A 20 -31.54 8.71 10.45
N ALA A 21 -31.42 10.05 10.41
CA ALA A 21 -30.55 10.77 9.50
C ALA A 21 -29.09 10.46 9.78
N GLU A 22 -28.65 10.46 11.05
CA GLU A 22 -27.27 10.11 11.41
C GLU A 22 -26.95 8.65 11.06
N THR A 23 -27.84 7.72 11.40
CA THR A 23 -27.67 6.30 11.05
C THR A 23 -27.58 6.10 9.54
N HIS A 24 -28.44 6.79 8.78
CA HIS A 24 -28.47 6.76 7.33
C HIS A 24 -27.14 7.25 6.73
N GLN A 25 -26.58 8.37 7.23
CA GLN A 25 -25.29 8.88 6.78
C GLN A 25 -24.15 7.89 7.06
N ARG A 26 -24.15 7.25 8.23
CA ARG A 26 -23.18 6.20 8.56
C ARG A 26 -23.28 5.01 7.60
N VAL A 27 -24.49 4.54 7.32
CA VAL A 27 -24.71 3.45 6.35
C VAL A 27 -24.24 3.83 4.96
N LEU A 28 -24.57 5.04 4.47
CA LEU A 28 -24.10 5.54 3.18
C LEU A 28 -22.56 5.60 3.12
N SER A 29 -21.90 6.05 4.19
CA SER A 29 -20.43 6.07 4.26
C SER A 29 -19.82 4.67 4.13
N VAL A 30 -20.38 3.70 4.85
CA VAL A 30 -19.93 2.29 4.78
C VAL A 30 -20.15 1.70 3.39
N LEU A 31 -21.30 1.95 2.77
CA LEU A 31 -21.62 1.44 1.43
C LEU A 31 -20.72 2.05 0.35
N ARG A 32 -20.42 3.36 0.43
CA ARG A 32 -19.44 4.01 -0.48
C ARG A 32 -18.06 3.40 -0.35
N MET A 33 -17.64 3.13 0.88
CA MET A 33 -16.36 2.47 1.15
C MET A 33 -16.34 1.05 0.59
N ALA A 34 -17.43 0.28 0.79
CA ALA A 34 -17.57 -1.07 0.25
C ALA A 34 -17.59 -1.07 -1.29
N GLU A 35 -18.26 -0.10 -1.91
CA GLU A 35 -18.25 0.07 -3.37
C GLU A 35 -16.85 0.35 -3.89
N ALA A 36 -16.13 1.32 -3.31
CA ALA A 36 -14.75 1.65 -3.69
C ALA A 36 -13.81 0.44 -3.53
N LEU A 37 -13.94 -0.33 -2.44
CA LEU A 37 -13.11 -1.52 -2.18
C LEU A 37 -13.49 -2.77 -3.00
N SER A 38 -14.63 -2.76 -3.69
CA SER A 38 -15.08 -3.83 -4.58
C SER A 38 -14.61 -3.67 -6.02
N GLN A 39 -14.20 -2.47 -6.39
CA GLN A 39 -13.70 -2.16 -7.74
C GLN A 39 -12.23 -2.53 -7.90
N ARG A 40 -11.78 -2.52 -9.16
CA ARG A 40 -10.36 -2.65 -9.53
C ARG A 40 -9.91 -1.40 -10.27
N TYR A 41 -8.64 -1.04 -10.06
CA TYR A 41 -8.09 0.24 -10.49
C TYR A 41 -6.89 0.03 -11.40
N ALA A 42 -6.71 0.90 -12.39
CA ALA A 42 -5.51 0.93 -13.23
C ALA A 42 -4.25 1.31 -12.44
N VAL A 43 -4.43 2.15 -11.40
CA VAL A 43 -3.35 2.56 -10.50
C VAL A 43 -3.86 2.53 -9.06
N VAL A 44 -3.07 1.90 -8.19
CA VAL A 44 -3.30 1.88 -6.72
C VAL A 44 -2.09 2.51 -6.05
N VAL A 45 -2.31 3.54 -5.23
CA VAL A 45 -1.24 4.23 -4.49
C VAL A 45 -1.54 4.16 -3.01
N ALA A 46 -0.56 3.77 -2.19
CA ALA A 46 -0.75 3.71 -0.74
C ALA A 46 0.53 4.01 0.05
N ASN A 47 0.33 4.70 1.17
CA ASN A 47 1.27 4.76 2.30
C ASN A 47 0.54 4.11 3.50
N PRO A 48 0.65 2.79 3.67
CA PRO A 48 -0.08 2.07 4.70
C PRO A 48 0.50 2.32 6.09
N PRO A 49 -0.28 2.12 7.16
CA PRO A 49 0.25 2.17 8.52
C PRO A 49 1.27 1.05 8.76
N TYR A 50 2.32 1.36 9.51
CA TYR A 50 3.33 0.42 9.96
C TYR A 50 2.92 -0.12 11.33
N MET A 51 2.36 -1.31 11.36
CA MET A 51 1.85 -1.95 12.57
C MET A 51 2.24 -3.42 12.58
N GLY A 52 3.32 -3.73 13.24
CA GLY A 52 3.75 -5.11 13.47
C GLY A 52 2.80 -5.88 14.40
N GLY A 53 2.96 -7.21 14.45
CA GLY A 53 2.08 -8.10 15.20
C GLY A 53 1.88 -7.72 16.68
N LYS A 54 2.85 -7.06 17.32
CA LYS A 54 2.72 -6.56 18.71
C LYS A 54 1.70 -5.42 18.86
N GLY A 55 1.43 -4.67 17.80
CA GLY A 55 0.43 -3.59 17.77
C GLY A 55 -0.97 -4.08 17.44
N MET A 56 -1.12 -5.30 16.97
CA MET A 56 -2.40 -5.87 16.58
C MET A 56 -3.16 -6.42 17.79
N ASN A 57 -4.45 -6.10 17.90
CA ASN A 57 -5.32 -6.77 18.85
C ASN A 57 -5.56 -8.24 18.43
N ALA A 58 -6.10 -9.07 19.35
CA ALA A 58 -6.30 -10.49 19.12
C ALA A 58 -7.17 -10.79 17.87
N ARG A 59 -8.21 -9.99 17.62
CA ARG A 59 -9.11 -10.15 16.47
C ARG A 59 -8.37 -9.91 15.16
N LEU A 60 -7.63 -8.81 15.06
CA LEU A 60 -6.85 -8.47 13.87
C LEU A 60 -5.73 -9.50 13.64
N SER A 61 -5.03 -9.90 14.71
CA SER A 61 -3.97 -10.92 14.61
C SER A 61 -4.48 -12.27 14.12
N SER A 62 -5.63 -12.74 14.61
CA SER A 62 -6.24 -13.98 14.14
C SER A 62 -6.69 -13.89 12.68
N TRP A 63 -7.37 -12.80 12.32
CA TRP A 63 -7.81 -12.54 10.96
C TRP A 63 -6.62 -12.44 9.97
N ALA A 64 -5.53 -11.78 10.37
CA ALA A 64 -4.32 -11.66 9.55
C ALA A 64 -3.67 -13.02 9.28
N LYS A 65 -3.61 -13.90 10.28
CA LYS A 65 -3.07 -15.27 10.13
C LYS A 65 -3.89 -16.11 9.15
N GLU A 66 -5.19 -15.94 9.15
CA GLU A 66 -6.12 -16.67 8.29
C GLU A 66 -6.13 -16.14 6.85
N ASN A 67 -6.17 -14.81 6.67
CA ASN A 67 -6.40 -14.19 5.37
C ASN A 67 -5.12 -13.73 4.66
N TYR A 68 -4.03 -13.49 5.41
CA TYR A 68 -2.74 -13.00 4.91
C TYR A 68 -1.56 -13.78 5.49
N PRO A 69 -1.50 -15.11 5.32
CA PRO A 69 -0.47 -15.95 5.95
C PRO A 69 0.96 -15.55 5.58
N ASN A 70 1.18 -15.01 4.38
CA ASN A 70 2.50 -14.62 3.88
C ASN A 70 2.95 -13.23 4.33
N SER A 71 2.03 -12.38 4.76
CA SER A 71 2.28 -10.97 5.11
C SER A 71 1.78 -10.58 6.51
N LYS A 72 1.28 -11.54 7.29
CA LYS A 72 0.69 -11.36 8.63
C LYS A 72 1.57 -10.66 9.67
N SER A 73 2.86 -10.55 9.40
CA SER A 73 3.85 -10.00 10.34
C SER A 73 3.74 -8.49 10.53
N ASP A 74 3.23 -7.77 9.51
CA ASP A 74 2.99 -6.33 9.60
C ASP A 74 1.84 -5.91 8.67
N LEU A 75 1.13 -4.88 9.07
CA LEU A 75 -0.04 -4.37 8.34
C LEU A 75 0.36 -3.84 6.95
N PHE A 76 1.49 -3.12 6.82
CA PHE A 76 1.94 -2.64 5.52
C PHE A 76 2.14 -3.78 4.49
N ALA A 77 2.60 -4.95 4.96
CA ALA A 77 2.81 -6.10 4.10
C ALA A 77 1.50 -6.72 3.61
N MET A 78 0.46 -6.75 4.46
CA MET A 78 -0.89 -7.14 4.05
C MET A 78 -1.47 -6.16 3.02
N PHE A 79 -1.20 -4.86 3.16
CA PHE A 79 -1.57 -3.86 2.16
C PHE A 79 -0.87 -4.07 0.81
N MET A 80 0.36 -4.60 0.78
CA MET A 80 1.02 -4.94 -0.49
C MET A 80 0.22 -6.00 -1.27
N GLU A 81 -0.20 -7.08 -0.60
CA GLU A 81 -1.04 -8.11 -1.22
C GLU A 81 -2.41 -7.55 -1.62
N ARG A 82 -3.07 -6.83 -0.73
CA ARG A 82 -4.40 -6.26 -1.00
C ARG A 82 -4.39 -5.26 -2.16
N ASN A 83 -3.37 -4.43 -2.27
CA ASN A 83 -3.26 -3.44 -3.35
C ASN A 83 -3.04 -4.11 -4.72
N LEU A 84 -2.30 -5.22 -4.77
CA LEU A 84 -2.19 -6.04 -5.98
C LEU A 84 -3.55 -6.64 -6.36
N ASP A 85 -4.36 -7.08 -5.38
CA ASP A 85 -5.72 -7.56 -5.65
C ASP A 85 -6.67 -6.45 -6.12
N LEU A 86 -6.45 -5.20 -5.69
CA LEU A 86 -7.23 -4.04 -6.13
C LEU A 86 -6.81 -3.53 -7.52
N ALA A 87 -5.63 -3.88 -8.00
CA ALA A 87 -5.18 -3.48 -9.32
C ALA A 87 -5.78 -4.37 -10.42
N VAL A 88 -6.15 -3.77 -11.56
CA VAL A 88 -6.49 -4.54 -12.76
C VAL A 88 -5.24 -5.29 -13.27
N LYS A 89 -5.42 -6.30 -14.12
CA LYS A 89 -4.30 -6.94 -14.81
C LYS A 89 -3.54 -5.91 -15.65
N GLY A 90 -2.22 -5.82 -15.46
CA GLY A 90 -1.37 -4.79 -16.04
C GLY A 90 -1.45 -3.42 -15.34
N GLY A 91 -2.21 -3.30 -14.26
CA GLY A 91 -2.28 -2.08 -13.44
C GLY A 91 -1.04 -1.91 -12.56
N ALA A 92 -0.77 -0.66 -12.18
CA ALA A 92 0.37 -0.29 -11.35
C ALA A 92 -0.02 -0.18 -9.87
N VAL A 93 0.86 -0.64 -8.98
CA VAL A 93 0.75 -0.48 -7.53
C VAL A 93 1.97 0.27 -7.02
N ALA A 94 1.78 1.51 -6.59
CA ALA A 94 2.84 2.36 -6.05
C ALA A 94 2.71 2.47 -4.53
N MET A 95 3.78 2.16 -3.81
CA MET A 95 3.75 2.20 -2.34
C MET A 95 5.03 2.76 -1.76
N ILE A 96 4.90 3.34 -0.57
CA ILE A 96 6.01 3.56 0.35
C ILE A 96 5.75 2.72 1.61
N THR A 97 6.74 1.91 2.00
CA THR A 97 6.61 0.98 3.13
C THR A 97 7.89 0.92 3.94
N MET A 98 7.87 0.23 5.09
CA MET A 98 9.13 -0.18 5.71
C MET A 98 9.92 -1.07 4.73
N GLN A 99 11.25 -0.91 4.70
CA GLN A 99 12.13 -1.73 3.84
C GLN A 99 12.34 -3.15 4.36
N SER A 100 11.88 -3.46 5.57
CA SER A 100 12.11 -4.75 6.25
C SER A 100 11.63 -5.97 5.47
N TRP A 101 10.61 -5.83 4.64
CA TRP A 101 10.12 -6.93 3.79
C TRP A 101 11.15 -7.40 2.77
N MET A 102 12.11 -6.55 2.41
CA MET A 102 13.17 -6.90 1.45
C MET A 102 14.17 -7.90 2.02
N PHE A 103 14.31 -7.98 3.35
CA PHE A 103 15.42 -8.69 4.00
C PHE A 103 14.99 -9.71 5.05
N LEU A 104 13.92 -9.45 5.84
CA LEU A 104 13.55 -10.32 6.93
C LEU A 104 12.94 -11.64 6.45
N SER A 105 13.27 -12.74 7.17
CA SER A 105 12.74 -14.08 6.90
C SER A 105 11.23 -14.17 7.08
N SER A 106 10.64 -13.36 7.99
CA SER A 106 9.20 -13.31 8.20
C SER A 106 8.41 -12.86 6.96
N PHE A 107 9.06 -12.26 5.96
CA PHE A 107 8.47 -11.83 4.69
C PHE A 107 8.99 -12.63 3.49
N GLU A 108 9.69 -13.74 3.69
CA GLU A 108 10.27 -14.54 2.61
C GLU A 108 9.21 -15.00 1.60
N ALA A 109 8.08 -15.52 2.08
CA ALA A 109 6.99 -15.99 1.23
C ALA A 109 6.36 -14.84 0.41
N LEU A 110 6.12 -13.68 1.04
CA LEU A 110 5.65 -12.48 0.36
C LEU A 110 6.64 -12.03 -0.72
N ARG A 111 7.92 -11.93 -0.37
CA ARG A 111 9.00 -11.51 -1.27
C ARG A 111 9.14 -12.45 -2.46
N SER A 112 9.11 -13.76 -2.23
CA SER A 112 9.14 -14.76 -3.30
C SER A 112 7.94 -14.63 -4.23
N ARG A 113 6.74 -14.43 -3.70
CA ARG A 113 5.53 -14.20 -4.50
C ARG A 113 5.69 -12.96 -5.38
N ILE A 114 6.12 -11.83 -4.81
CA ILE A 114 6.30 -10.58 -5.56
C ILE A 114 7.33 -10.78 -6.68
N LEU A 115 8.52 -11.28 -6.37
CA LEU A 115 9.60 -11.41 -7.35
C LEU A 115 9.26 -12.38 -8.49
N ASN A 116 8.45 -13.41 -8.22
CA ASN A 116 8.07 -14.40 -9.24
C ASN A 116 6.83 -14.00 -10.06
N GLN A 117 5.96 -13.15 -9.55
CA GLN A 117 4.66 -12.88 -10.17
C GLN A 117 4.46 -11.44 -10.63
N HIS A 118 5.21 -10.49 -10.07
CA HIS A 118 4.99 -9.06 -10.31
C HIS A 118 6.33 -8.37 -10.59
N PRO A 119 6.54 -7.77 -11.78
CA PRO A 119 7.73 -7.00 -12.03
C PRO A 119 7.78 -5.76 -11.17
N ILE A 120 8.95 -5.47 -10.61
CA ILE A 120 9.23 -4.20 -9.96
C ILE A 120 9.57 -3.21 -11.07
N LEU A 121 8.67 -2.26 -11.35
CA LEU A 121 8.91 -1.25 -12.39
C LEU A 121 9.98 -0.25 -11.96
N SER A 122 9.90 0.18 -10.71
CA SER A 122 10.94 1.02 -10.09
C SER A 122 10.99 0.80 -8.59
N MET A 123 12.16 1.04 -7.99
CA MET A 123 12.36 0.97 -6.56
C MET A 123 13.39 2.00 -6.10
N ALA A 124 13.07 2.68 -5.03
CA ALA A 124 13.93 3.64 -4.36
C ALA A 124 14.02 3.31 -2.86
N PRO A 125 15.02 2.52 -2.41
CA PRO A 125 15.32 2.41 -1.00
C PRO A 125 15.75 3.78 -0.44
N LEU A 126 14.92 4.31 0.46
CA LEU A 126 15.12 5.62 1.09
C LEU A 126 15.94 5.53 2.38
N GLY A 127 15.93 4.35 3.03
CA GLY A 127 16.56 4.16 4.33
C GLY A 127 15.88 4.95 5.44
N ALA A 128 16.65 5.30 6.48
CA ALA A 128 16.22 6.17 7.56
C ALA A 128 16.07 7.63 7.08
N ARG A 129 15.35 8.46 7.87
CA ARG A 129 15.17 9.90 7.61
C ARG A 129 14.53 10.22 6.26
N ALA A 130 13.62 9.35 5.81
CA ALA A 130 12.82 9.62 4.63
C ALA A 130 11.69 10.62 4.89
N PHE A 131 11.36 10.84 6.15
CA PHE A 131 10.35 11.78 6.62
C PHE A 131 10.93 12.59 7.78
N ASP A 132 11.13 13.89 7.60
CA ASP A 132 11.67 14.79 8.63
C ASP A 132 10.71 14.94 9.83
N SER A 133 9.41 14.73 9.61
CA SER A 133 8.37 14.78 10.64
C SER A 133 8.34 13.59 11.59
N ILE A 134 8.93 12.46 11.20
CA ILE A 134 9.03 11.27 12.06
C ILE A 134 10.37 11.32 12.78
N GLY A 135 10.37 11.84 14.02
CA GLY A 135 11.57 11.95 14.84
C GLY A 135 12.22 10.59 15.10
N GLY A 136 13.47 10.45 14.65
CA GLY A 136 14.33 9.33 14.96
C GLY A 136 14.70 8.39 13.81
N GLU A 137 15.79 7.70 14.01
CA GLU A 137 16.36 6.67 13.09
C GLU A 137 15.50 5.40 12.95
N VAL A 138 14.30 5.39 13.52
CA VAL A 138 13.57 4.16 13.86
C VAL A 138 12.95 3.46 12.65
N VAL A 139 12.69 4.17 11.55
CA VAL A 139 11.98 3.58 10.40
C VAL A 139 12.76 3.77 9.11
N SER A 140 13.31 2.70 8.60
CA SER A 140 13.89 2.69 7.25
C SER A 140 12.83 2.29 6.23
N THR A 141 12.66 3.11 5.19
CA THR A 141 11.60 2.96 4.20
C THR A 141 12.11 2.70 2.80
N THR A 142 11.23 2.19 1.96
CA THR A 142 11.45 2.03 0.52
C THR A 142 10.19 2.44 -0.24
N ALA A 143 10.35 3.19 -1.32
CA ALA A 143 9.29 3.46 -2.28
C ALA A 143 9.47 2.53 -3.48
N PHE A 144 8.36 2.03 -4.03
CA PHE A 144 8.41 1.12 -5.18
C PHE A 144 7.13 1.17 -6.00
N VAL A 145 7.24 0.75 -7.24
CA VAL A 145 6.11 0.53 -8.15
C VAL A 145 6.18 -0.90 -8.66
N LEU A 146 5.10 -1.65 -8.44
CA LEU A 146 4.88 -2.99 -8.99
C LEU A 146 3.88 -2.91 -10.14
N GLU A 147 3.94 -3.85 -11.07
CA GLU A 147 2.88 -4.08 -12.04
C GLU A 147 2.14 -5.38 -11.71
N ASN A 148 0.82 -5.36 -11.76
CA ASN A 148 0.01 -6.56 -11.59
C ASN A 148 -0.02 -7.39 -12.89
N ALA A 149 1.16 -7.89 -13.29
CA ALA A 149 1.38 -8.73 -14.47
C ALA A 149 2.54 -9.69 -14.22
N HIS A 150 2.60 -10.76 -15.00
CA HIS A 150 3.76 -11.65 -14.98
C HIS A 150 4.69 -11.32 -16.16
N LYS A 151 5.91 -10.83 -15.86
CA LYS A 151 6.95 -10.49 -16.85
C LYS A 151 8.32 -10.95 -16.34
N PRO A 152 8.70 -12.22 -16.52
CA PRO A 152 9.86 -12.83 -15.84
C PRO A 152 11.20 -12.15 -16.16
N ASP A 153 11.37 -11.59 -17.36
CA ASP A 153 12.64 -10.99 -17.79
C ASP A 153 12.65 -9.46 -17.67
N TYR A 154 11.64 -8.88 -17.00
CA TYR A 154 11.57 -7.43 -16.84
C TYR A 154 12.64 -6.93 -15.87
N ARG A 155 13.37 -5.88 -16.28
CA ARG A 155 14.33 -5.18 -15.45
C ARG A 155 13.83 -3.77 -15.16
N GLY A 156 13.55 -3.51 -13.89
CA GLY A 156 13.09 -2.20 -13.41
C GLY A 156 14.22 -1.21 -13.20
N ALA A 157 13.84 0.01 -12.89
CA ALA A 157 14.75 1.10 -12.52
C ALA A 157 14.95 1.15 -11.00
N TYR A 158 16.21 1.22 -10.55
CA TYR A 158 16.55 1.23 -9.13
C TYR A 158 17.38 2.46 -8.78
N MET A 159 16.95 3.19 -7.74
CA MET A 159 17.66 4.39 -7.24
C MET A 159 17.99 4.22 -5.76
N ARG A 160 19.25 4.10 -5.39
CA ARG A 160 19.64 3.96 -3.99
C ARG A 160 19.80 5.32 -3.33
N LEU A 161 18.83 5.71 -2.48
CA LEU A 161 18.77 7.03 -1.82
C LEU A 161 19.06 6.98 -0.32
N VAL A 162 19.60 5.87 0.18
CA VAL A 162 19.82 5.64 1.62
C VAL A 162 20.86 6.56 2.25
N ASN A 163 21.77 7.13 1.45
CA ASN A 163 22.86 7.97 1.94
C ASN A 163 22.44 9.42 2.22
N GLY A 164 21.26 9.87 1.77
CA GLY A 164 20.74 11.19 2.11
C GLY A 164 20.33 11.26 3.59
N ASN A 165 20.71 12.32 4.27
CA ASN A 165 20.47 12.52 5.71
C ASN A 165 19.19 13.31 6.02
N SER A 166 18.53 13.82 5.00
CA SER A 166 17.28 14.57 5.10
C SER A 166 16.37 14.28 3.91
N GLU A 167 15.10 14.63 4.03
CA GLU A 167 14.13 14.54 2.93
C GLU A 167 14.61 15.35 1.71
N ALA A 168 15.12 16.58 1.93
CA ALA A 168 15.63 17.46 0.88
C ALA A 168 16.83 16.85 0.13
N GLU A 169 17.80 16.26 0.84
CA GLU A 169 18.94 15.59 0.21
C GLU A 169 18.51 14.39 -0.63
N LYS A 170 17.56 13.59 -0.16
CA LYS A 170 17.03 12.45 -0.91
C LYS A 170 16.29 12.91 -2.17
N MET A 171 15.55 14.01 -2.10
CA MET A 171 14.89 14.61 -3.24
C MET A 171 15.90 15.09 -4.29
N GLU A 172 16.99 15.75 -3.87
CA GLU A 172 18.06 16.16 -4.77
C GLU A 172 18.77 14.99 -5.43
N MET A 173 19.09 13.95 -4.64
CA MET A 173 19.69 12.70 -5.16
C MET A 173 18.78 12.04 -6.19
N MET A 174 17.48 11.97 -5.94
CA MET A 174 16.49 11.43 -6.87
C MET A 174 16.43 12.23 -8.17
N ALA A 175 16.37 13.56 -8.07
CA ALA A 175 16.35 14.44 -9.22
C ALA A 175 17.62 14.27 -10.08
N LYS A 176 18.80 14.18 -9.47
CA LYS A 176 20.06 13.91 -10.16
C LYS A 176 20.06 12.55 -10.85
N ALA A 177 19.61 11.50 -10.18
CA ALA A 177 19.53 10.14 -10.75
C ALA A 177 18.62 10.11 -11.99
N ILE A 178 17.48 10.79 -11.94
CA ILE A 178 16.55 10.87 -13.07
C ILE A 178 17.19 11.66 -14.25
N ALA A 179 17.84 12.80 -13.97
CA ALA A 179 18.47 13.63 -14.99
C ALA A 179 19.66 12.96 -15.69
N GLN A 180 20.39 12.09 -14.98
CA GLN A 180 21.55 11.36 -15.53
C GLN A 180 21.16 10.11 -16.32
N GLY A 181 19.85 9.83 -16.48
CA GLY A 181 19.36 8.57 -17.01
C GLY A 181 19.69 7.46 -16.03
N MET A 182 18.71 7.00 -15.26
CA MET A 182 18.90 5.92 -14.28
C MET A 182 19.67 4.78 -14.93
N ALA A 183 20.91 4.55 -14.48
CA ALA A 183 21.70 3.41 -14.93
C ALA A 183 20.92 2.14 -14.58
N ALA A 184 20.54 1.40 -15.59
CA ALA A 184 19.83 0.13 -15.45
C ALA A 184 20.75 -0.92 -14.79
#